data_96b6dab8b71b7a0dc3df33f9510d7073
#
_entry.id   96b6dab8b71b7a0dc3df33f9510d7073
#
_cell.length_a   1.000
_cell.length_b   1.000
_cell.length_c   1.000
_cell.angle_alpha   90.00
_cell.angle_beta   90.00
_cell.angle_gamma   90.00
#
_symmetry.space_group_name_H-M   'P 1'
#
loop_
_entity.id
_entity.type
_entity.pdbx_description
1 polymer ?
#
loop_
_entity_poly.entity_id
_entity_poly.type
_entity_poly.pdbx_seq_one_letter_code
_entity_poly.pdbx_strand_id
1 'polypeptide(L)'
;MNSENMDKRKKKQKKPKSMAYRNAVSGYLFTAPFTIGFIVFLLMPLLQSLRMAFSTVNFEGGLAYKFVKFENFKYIFTVDPDFITYLVTELWQMFYTIPSIIIFSFFIAINLNQEFKGRGLVRAIFFLPVILSSGVLVGIETNNTLMQGLKEVIADTSNATSITDVVKSLFLSESAYVGPMLNYVFNAVDSIYEIAIASGIQIIIFLSGLQTISPSMFEAAKIEGATAWETFWKITLPMVSSLILVNTIYSIVDFFVRSDNEVMIHIKETMTPALEYGRSSAMAWTYFAIIAVIIGIVSAFISKRVYYYD
;
A
#
# COMPACT_ATOMS: atom_id res chain seq x y z
N MET A 1 -61.26 54.31 -20.44
CA MET A 1 -61.12 52.92 -20.00
C MET A 1 -59.75 52.43 -20.53
N ASN A 2 -58.95 52.63 -19.83
CA ASN A 2 -57.80 52.09 -19.01
C ASN A 2 -56.68 51.48 -19.87
N SER A 3 -55.74 52.38 -20.20
CA SER A 3 -54.41 52.09 -20.73
C SER A 3 -53.40 51.68 -19.63
N GLU A 4 -53.87 51.48 -18.40
CA GLU A 4 -53.03 51.31 -17.20
C GLU A 4 -52.68 49.88 -16.82
N ASN A 5 -53.19 48.86 -17.56
CA ASN A 5 -53.02 47.47 -17.17
C ASN A 5 -52.11 46.62 -18.08
N MET A 6 -51.35 47.25 -18.97
CA MET A 6 -50.43 46.57 -19.89
C MET A 6 -48.94 46.54 -19.43
N ASP A 7 -48.57 47.18 -18.33
CA ASP A 7 -47.16 47.35 -17.97
C ASP A 7 -46.65 46.49 -16.80
N LYS A 8 -47.40 45.47 -16.37
CA LYS A 8 -46.98 44.62 -15.22
C LYS A 8 -46.59 43.18 -15.56
N ARG A 9 -46.31 42.85 -16.81
CA ARG A 9 -45.74 41.53 -17.18
C ARG A 9 -44.40 41.61 -17.91
N LYS A 10 -43.49 42.45 -17.48
CA LYS A 10 -42.07 42.25 -17.78
C LYS A 10 -41.54 41.08 -16.92
N LYS A 11 -41.79 39.83 -17.38
CA LYS A 11 -41.05 38.64 -16.90
C LYS A 11 -39.55 39.00 -16.96
N LYS A 12 -38.91 39.11 -15.79
CA LYS A 12 -37.44 39.23 -15.71
C LYS A 12 -36.86 38.09 -16.54
N GLN A 13 -36.44 38.38 -17.78
CA GLN A 13 -35.67 37.45 -18.61
C GLN A 13 -34.36 37.24 -17.86
N LYS A 14 -34.22 36.06 -17.22
CA LYS A 14 -32.93 35.63 -16.61
C LYS A 14 -31.89 35.65 -17.72
N LYS A 15 -30.92 36.53 -17.61
CA LYS A 15 -29.76 36.60 -18.53
C LYS A 15 -29.23 35.17 -18.76
N PRO A 16 -28.98 34.74 -20.03
CA PRO A 16 -28.46 33.41 -20.29
C PRO A 16 -27.13 33.25 -19.55
N LYS A 17 -27.04 32.21 -18.74
CA LYS A 17 -25.83 31.91 -17.98
C LYS A 17 -24.68 31.69 -18.99
N SER A 18 -23.50 32.27 -18.73
CA SER A 18 -22.30 32.14 -19.55
C SER A 18 -22.04 30.67 -19.93
N MET A 19 -21.52 30.43 -21.14
CA MET A 19 -21.15 29.08 -21.61
C MET A 19 -20.20 28.39 -20.63
N ALA A 20 -19.25 29.12 -20.05
CA ALA A 20 -18.36 28.64 -19.00
C ALA A 20 -19.11 28.13 -17.78
N TYR A 21 -20.17 28.84 -17.35
CA TYR A 21 -21.00 28.39 -16.21
C TYR A 21 -21.79 27.09 -16.54
N ARG A 22 -22.32 26.98 -17.75
CA ARG A 22 -23.03 25.76 -18.19
C ARG A 22 -22.09 24.56 -18.23
N ASN A 23 -20.88 24.72 -18.79
CA ASN A 23 -19.89 23.68 -18.84
C ASN A 23 -19.41 23.26 -17.44
N ALA A 24 -19.21 24.22 -16.54
CA ALA A 24 -18.87 23.93 -15.14
C ALA A 24 -19.98 23.12 -14.42
N VAL A 25 -21.25 23.54 -14.57
CA VAL A 25 -22.37 22.83 -13.98
C VAL A 25 -22.52 21.41 -14.54
N SER A 26 -22.35 21.26 -15.86
CA SER A 26 -22.34 19.91 -16.47
C SER A 26 -21.20 19.04 -15.94
N GLY A 27 -19.98 19.61 -15.80
CA GLY A 27 -18.85 18.91 -15.20
C GLY A 27 -19.14 18.43 -13.77
N TYR A 28 -19.65 19.31 -12.92
CA TYR A 28 -20.05 18.94 -11.55
C TYR A 28 -21.17 17.89 -11.52
N LEU A 29 -22.12 17.93 -12.44
CA LEU A 29 -23.20 16.96 -12.51
C LEU A 29 -22.68 15.56 -12.89
N PHE A 30 -21.70 15.49 -13.81
CA PHE A 30 -21.09 14.22 -14.19
C PHE A 30 -20.22 13.63 -13.07
N THR A 31 -19.53 14.46 -12.28
CA THR A 31 -18.74 14.01 -11.14
C THR A 31 -19.55 13.80 -9.86
N ALA A 32 -20.78 14.33 -9.79
CA ALA A 32 -21.63 14.28 -8.59
C ALA A 32 -21.86 12.86 -8.04
N PRO A 33 -22.19 11.83 -8.84
CA PRO A 33 -22.39 10.47 -8.31
C PRO A 33 -21.15 9.93 -7.60
N PHE A 34 -19.98 10.14 -8.19
CA PHE A 34 -18.70 9.77 -7.58
C PHE A 34 -18.44 10.57 -6.29
N THR A 35 -18.61 11.89 -6.34
CA THR A 35 -18.36 12.78 -5.20
C THR A 35 -19.31 12.45 -4.02
N ILE A 36 -20.59 12.20 -4.30
CA ILE A 36 -21.57 11.81 -3.28
C ILE A 36 -21.17 10.46 -2.68
N GLY A 37 -20.82 9.47 -3.52
CA GLY A 37 -20.34 8.17 -3.06
C GLY A 37 -19.08 8.28 -2.18
N PHE A 38 -18.11 9.08 -2.57
CA PHE A 38 -16.91 9.37 -1.79
C PHE A 38 -17.23 9.97 -0.42
N ILE A 39 -18.13 10.99 -0.37
CA ILE A 39 -18.51 11.65 0.89
C ILE A 39 -19.24 10.67 1.81
N VAL A 40 -20.20 9.91 1.30
CA VAL A 40 -21.06 9.02 2.11
C VAL A 40 -20.31 7.78 2.56
N PHE A 41 -19.56 7.13 1.67
CA PHE A 41 -18.95 5.83 1.95
C PHE A 41 -17.51 5.89 2.45
N LEU A 42 -16.80 6.98 2.21
CA LEU A 42 -15.41 7.12 2.65
C LEU A 42 -15.24 8.24 3.68
N LEU A 43 -15.64 9.45 3.36
CA LEU A 43 -15.38 10.60 4.24
C LEU A 43 -16.20 10.53 5.53
N MET A 44 -17.46 10.13 5.48
CA MET A 44 -18.31 10.06 6.67
C MET A 44 -17.85 8.99 7.68
N PRO A 45 -17.54 7.73 7.29
CA PRO A 45 -16.95 6.75 8.21
C PRO A 45 -15.57 7.17 8.75
N LEU A 46 -14.75 7.83 7.93
CA LEU A 46 -13.45 8.36 8.36
C LEU A 46 -13.61 9.40 9.47
N LEU A 47 -14.53 10.36 9.32
CA LEU A 47 -14.83 11.36 10.34
C LEU A 47 -15.45 10.75 11.60
N GLN A 48 -16.27 9.70 11.46
CA GLN A 48 -16.78 8.96 12.60
C GLN A 48 -15.68 8.25 13.37
N SER A 49 -14.74 7.59 12.68
CA SER A 49 -13.57 6.97 13.29
C SER A 49 -12.72 8.02 14.02
N LEU A 50 -12.51 9.20 13.42
CA LEU A 50 -11.79 10.30 14.08
C LEU A 50 -12.50 10.75 15.36
N ARG A 51 -13.84 10.86 15.33
CA ARG A 51 -14.64 11.17 16.52
C ARG A 51 -14.53 10.09 17.59
N MET A 52 -14.49 8.80 17.22
CA MET A 52 -14.27 7.69 18.13
C MET A 52 -12.90 7.77 18.81
N ALA A 53 -11.85 8.16 18.09
CA ALA A 53 -10.50 8.31 18.65
C ALA A 53 -10.44 9.28 19.85
N PHE A 54 -11.32 10.30 19.88
CA PHE A 54 -11.44 11.26 20.98
C PHE A 54 -12.56 10.94 21.98
N SER A 55 -13.18 9.75 21.86
CA SER A 55 -14.32 9.36 22.70
C SER A 55 -14.16 7.94 23.21
N THR A 56 -14.76 7.63 24.37
CA THR A 56 -15.07 6.25 24.75
C THR A 56 -16.43 5.87 24.19
N VAL A 57 -16.50 4.67 23.63
CA VAL A 57 -17.72 4.14 23.01
C VAL A 57 -18.32 3.11 23.98
N ASN A 58 -19.56 3.33 24.42
CA ASN A 58 -20.31 2.41 25.27
C ASN A 58 -21.49 1.84 24.51
N PHE A 59 -21.71 0.54 24.63
CA PHE A 59 -22.80 -0.18 23.96
C PHE A 59 -23.98 -0.50 24.89
N GLU A 60 -23.85 -0.25 26.20
CA GLU A 60 -24.91 -0.47 27.17
C GLU A 60 -26.05 0.53 26.95
N GLY A 61 -27.09 0.08 26.27
CA GLY A 61 -28.27 0.90 25.97
C GLY A 61 -28.25 1.67 24.64
N GLY A 62 -27.26 1.42 23.77
CA GLY A 62 -27.08 2.05 22.46
C GLY A 62 -25.69 2.65 22.27
N LEU A 63 -25.38 3.12 21.06
CA LEU A 63 -24.09 3.77 20.75
C LEU A 63 -23.97 5.14 21.46
N ALA A 64 -23.38 5.17 22.65
CA ALA A 64 -23.10 6.39 23.38
C ALA A 64 -21.61 6.78 23.26
N TYR A 65 -21.36 8.01 22.82
CA TYR A 65 -20.02 8.59 22.72
C TYR A 65 -19.79 9.54 23.89
N LYS A 66 -18.83 9.21 24.78
CA LYS A 66 -18.39 10.13 25.83
C LYS A 66 -17.06 10.74 25.39
N PHE A 67 -17.01 12.04 25.14
CA PHE A 67 -15.81 12.72 24.74
C PHE A 67 -14.75 12.76 25.85
N VAL A 68 -13.57 12.20 25.59
CA VAL A 68 -12.46 12.05 26.57
C VAL A 68 -11.19 12.81 26.15
N LYS A 69 -11.29 13.74 25.21
CA LYS A 69 -10.15 14.52 24.71
C LYS A 69 -9.03 13.60 24.21
N PHE A 70 -7.81 13.78 24.76
CA PHE A 70 -6.60 13.03 24.37
C PHE A 70 -6.32 11.80 25.26
N GLU A 71 -7.26 11.36 26.07
CA GLU A 71 -7.03 10.25 27.01
C GLU A 71 -6.70 8.94 26.29
N ASN A 72 -7.38 8.62 25.18
CA ASN A 72 -7.08 7.45 24.36
C ASN A 72 -5.66 7.53 23.79
N PHE A 73 -5.24 8.69 23.29
CA PHE A 73 -3.88 8.89 22.79
C PHE A 73 -2.83 8.77 23.90
N LYS A 74 -3.11 9.34 25.07
CA LYS A 74 -2.22 9.17 26.23
C LYS A 74 -2.07 7.71 26.61
N TYR A 75 -3.17 6.95 26.63
CA TYR A 75 -3.17 5.52 26.94
C TYR A 75 -2.21 4.74 26.04
N ILE A 76 -2.26 4.96 24.73
CA ILE A 76 -1.42 4.29 23.72
C ILE A 76 0.08 4.48 24.00
N PHE A 77 0.47 5.67 24.46
CA PHE A 77 1.89 5.99 24.68
C PHE A 77 2.37 5.73 26.11
N THR A 78 1.48 5.54 27.09
CA THR A 78 1.88 5.42 28.50
C THR A 78 1.46 4.14 29.18
N VAL A 79 0.42 3.47 28.67
CA VAL A 79 -0.16 2.29 29.31
C VAL A 79 -0.05 1.05 28.44
N ASP A 80 -0.11 1.20 27.13
CA ASP A 80 0.00 0.11 26.17
C ASP A 80 1.47 -0.07 25.73
N PRO A 81 2.21 -1.06 26.26
CA PRO A 81 3.59 -1.28 25.89
C PRO A 81 3.73 -1.94 24.51
N ASP A 82 2.71 -2.69 24.09
CA ASP A 82 2.76 -3.53 22.90
C ASP A 82 2.66 -2.68 21.64
N PHE A 83 1.79 -1.67 21.62
CA PHE A 83 1.64 -0.77 20.49
C PHE A 83 2.95 -0.07 20.10
N ILE A 84 3.68 0.46 21.09
CA ILE A 84 4.96 1.15 20.82
C ILE A 84 6.01 0.15 20.34
N THR A 85 6.07 -1.03 20.95
CA THR A 85 7.02 -2.08 20.61
C THR A 85 6.80 -2.54 19.16
N TYR A 86 5.56 -2.86 18.79
CA TYR A 86 5.22 -3.24 17.42
C TYR A 86 5.50 -2.10 16.43
N LEU A 87 5.13 -0.87 16.77
CA LEU A 87 5.39 0.29 15.91
C LEU A 87 6.88 0.48 15.64
N VAL A 88 7.72 0.42 16.67
CA VAL A 88 9.18 0.58 16.49
C VAL A 88 9.77 -0.57 15.69
N THR A 89 9.31 -1.80 15.94
CA THR A 89 9.75 -2.99 15.18
C THR A 89 9.40 -2.86 13.70
N GLU A 90 8.15 -2.48 13.37
CA GLU A 90 7.70 -2.28 12.00
C GLU A 90 8.45 -1.14 11.29
N LEU A 91 8.70 -0.03 12.00
CA LEU A 91 9.49 1.08 11.44
C LEU A 91 10.93 0.65 11.13
N TRP A 92 11.53 -0.17 11.99
CA TRP A 92 12.86 -0.70 11.76
C TRP A 92 12.89 -1.69 10.58
N GLN A 93 11.90 -2.58 10.50
CA GLN A 93 11.75 -3.49 9.37
C GLN A 93 11.56 -2.73 8.05
N MET A 94 10.72 -1.71 8.02
CA MET A 94 10.50 -0.85 6.86
C MET A 94 11.81 -0.30 6.31
N PHE A 95 12.71 0.14 7.21
CA PHE A 95 13.96 0.82 6.81
C PHE A 95 14.89 -0.06 5.95
N TYR A 96 14.91 -1.36 6.14
CA TYR A 96 15.70 -2.26 5.31
C TYR A 96 14.87 -2.98 4.23
N THR A 97 13.60 -3.26 4.49
CA THR A 97 12.76 -4.01 3.55
C THR A 97 12.42 -3.19 2.30
N ILE A 98 12.01 -1.92 2.47
CA ILE A 98 11.62 -1.09 1.32
C ILE A 98 12.77 -0.83 0.35
N PRO A 99 13.97 -0.40 0.78
CA PRO A 99 15.10 -0.29 -0.13
C PRO A 99 15.44 -1.61 -0.82
N SER A 100 15.34 -2.74 -0.11
CA SER A 100 15.60 -4.06 -0.68
C SER A 100 14.58 -4.41 -1.78
N ILE A 101 13.29 -4.15 -1.57
CA ILE A 101 12.23 -4.33 -2.58
C ILE A 101 12.51 -3.45 -3.81
N ILE A 102 12.86 -2.18 -3.62
CA ILE A 102 13.11 -1.25 -4.73
C ILE A 102 14.33 -1.69 -5.55
N ILE A 103 15.43 -2.05 -4.88
CA ILE A 103 16.65 -2.50 -5.55
C ILE A 103 16.40 -3.81 -6.29
N PHE A 104 15.77 -4.79 -5.62
CA PHE A 104 15.47 -6.09 -6.20
C PHE A 104 14.53 -5.96 -7.40
N SER A 105 13.42 -5.22 -7.26
CA SER A 105 12.45 -5.04 -8.34
C SER A 105 13.05 -4.30 -9.54
N PHE A 106 13.90 -3.30 -9.32
CA PHE A 106 14.58 -2.60 -10.40
C PHE A 106 15.57 -3.50 -11.12
N PHE A 107 16.37 -4.29 -10.38
CA PHE A 107 17.27 -5.26 -10.95
C PHE A 107 16.57 -6.31 -11.81
N ILE A 108 15.46 -6.88 -11.30
CA ILE A 108 14.66 -7.84 -12.05
C ILE A 108 14.01 -7.18 -13.28
N ALA A 109 13.49 -5.96 -13.18
CA ALA A 109 12.90 -5.24 -14.29
C ALA A 109 13.90 -5.00 -15.43
N ILE A 110 15.16 -4.63 -15.12
CA ILE A 110 16.21 -4.49 -16.12
C ILE A 110 16.48 -5.82 -16.84
N ASN A 111 16.58 -6.92 -16.10
CA ASN A 111 16.78 -8.24 -16.70
C ASN A 111 15.60 -8.66 -17.57
N LEU A 112 14.36 -8.42 -17.12
CA LEU A 112 13.14 -8.72 -17.88
C LEU A 112 12.92 -7.79 -19.08
N ASN A 113 13.57 -6.64 -19.12
CA ASN A 113 13.52 -5.73 -20.26
C ASN A 113 14.40 -6.20 -21.43
N GLN A 114 15.38 -7.05 -21.17
CA GLN A 114 16.25 -7.62 -22.22
C GLN A 114 15.47 -8.63 -23.07
N GLU A 115 15.98 -8.84 -24.30
CA GLU A 115 15.45 -9.84 -25.22
C GLU A 115 16.09 -11.20 -24.97
N PHE A 116 15.34 -12.12 -24.37
CA PHE A 116 15.77 -13.52 -24.18
C PHE A 116 14.60 -14.48 -24.40
N LYS A 117 14.95 -15.73 -24.72
CA LYS A 117 13.96 -16.81 -24.91
C LYS A 117 13.31 -17.16 -23.56
N GLY A 118 11.97 -17.13 -23.51
CA GLY A 118 11.23 -17.44 -22.27
C GLY A 118 10.88 -16.24 -21.39
N ARG A 119 11.21 -15.00 -21.79
CA ARG A 119 10.90 -13.78 -21.01
C ARG A 119 9.42 -13.68 -20.60
N GLY A 120 8.50 -14.17 -21.41
CA GLY A 120 7.06 -14.17 -21.11
C GLY A 120 6.72 -15.07 -19.92
N LEU A 121 7.34 -16.24 -19.83
CA LEU A 121 7.15 -17.17 -18.73
C LEU A 121 7.73 -16.61 -17.41
N VAL A 122 8.93 -16.01 -17.48
CA VAL A 122 9.56 -15.40 -16.30
C VAL A 122 8.72 -14.23 -15.80
N ARG A 123 8.20 -13.37 -16.69
CA ARG A 123 7.25 -12.32 -16.33
C ARG A 123 5.98 -12.89 -15.66
N ALA A 124 5.41 -13.95 -16.21
CA ALA A 124 4.24 -14.60 -15.62
C ALA A 124 4.50 -15.10 -14.20
N ILE A 125 5.69 -15.66 -13.94
CA ILE A 125 6.09 -16.13 -12.59
C ILE A 125 6.16 -14.97 -11.60
N PHE A 126 6.78 -13.84 -11.97
CA PHE A 126 6.84 -12.67 -11.09
C PHE A 126 5.50 -11.95 -10.92
N PHE A 127 4.58 -12.10 -11.87
CA PHE A 127 3.24 -11.52 -11.77
C PHE A 127 2.25 -12.41 -11.02
N LEU A 128 2.55 -13.71 -10.89
CA LEU A 128 1.67 -14.65 -10.21
C LEU A 128 1.34 -14.22 -8.76
N PRO A 129 2.30 -13.82 -7.91
CA PRO A 129 2.01 -13.34 -6.56
C PRO A 129 1.04 -12.15 -6.54
N VAL A 130 1.17 -11.22 -7.47
CA VAL A 130 0.28 -10.05 -7.59
C VAL A 130 -1.15 -10.47 -7.92
N ILE A 131 -1.31 -11.44 -8.82
CA ILE A 131 -2.63 -11.98 -9.19
C ILE A 131 -3.24 -12.74 -8.00
N LEU A 132 -2.42 -13.49 -7.27
CA LEU A 132 -2.84 -14.22 -6.08
C LEU A 132 -3.28 -13.27 -4.95
N SER A 133 -2.54 -12.20 -4.71
CA SER A 133 -2.83 -11.20 -3.66
C SER A 133 -3.98 -10.26 -4.01
N SER A 134 -4.40 -10.19 -5.27
CA SER A 134 -5.47 -9.28 -5.75
C SER A 134 -6.87 -9.59 -5.19
N GLY A 135 -7.00 -10.59 -4.33
CA GLY A 135 -8.29 -10.99 -3.71
C GLY A 135 -9.18 -11.85 -4.59
N VAL A 136 -8.84 -12.04 -5.87
CA VAL A 136 -9.64 -12.89 -6.77
C VAL A 136 -9.65 -14.35 -6.31
N LEU A 137 -8.53 -14.81 -5.76
CA LEU A 137 -8.41 -16.17 -5.21
C LEU A 137 -8.86 -16.27 -3.74
N VAL A 138 -8.74 -15.19 -2.96
CA VAL A 138 -9.22 -15.15 -1.57
C VAL A 138 -10.73 -15.45 -1.49
N GLY A 139 -11.52 -14.97 -2.45
CA GLY A 139 -12.95 -15.29 -2.55
C GLY A 139 -13.21 -16.77 -2.90
N ILE A 140 -12.27 -17.45 -3.57
CA ILE A 140 -12.36 -18.88 -3.88
C ILE A 140 -11.93 -19.72 -2.67
N GLU A 141 -10.90 -19.27 -1.93
CA GLU A 141 -10.44 -19.97 -0.71
C GLU A 141 -11.48 -20.00 0.41
N THR A 142 -12.23 -18.93 0.63
CA THR A 142 -13.22 -18.86 1.72
C THR A 142 -14.46 -19.73 1.46
N ASN A 143 -14.74 -20.05 0.21
CA ASN A 143 -15.91 -20.87 -0.17
C ASN A 143 -15.58 -22.33 -0.51
N ASN A 144 -14.32 -22.73 -0.43
CA ASN A 144 -13.92 -24.08 -0.83
C ASN A 144 -13.69 -24.95 0.41
N THR A 145 -14.67 -25.81 0.72
CA THR A 145 -14.62 -26.79 1.83
C THR A 145 -13.42 -27.72 1.75
N LEU A 146 -12.88 -27.97 0.54
CA LEU A 146 -11.64 -28.73 0.33
C LEU A 146 -10.40 -27.98 0.84
N MET A 147 -10.34 -26.65 0.67
CA MET A 147 -9.25 -25.83 1.19
C MET A 147 -9.33 -25.66 2.71
N GLN A 148 -10.54 -25.60 3.29
CA GLN A 148 -10.71 -25.64 4.73
C GLN A 148 -10.25 -26.98 5.33
N GLY A 149 -10.60 -28.10 4.71
CA GLY A 149 -10.12 -29.41 5.12
C GLY A 149 -8.60 -29.57 4.96
N LEU A 150 -7.99 -29.01 3.91
CA LEU A 150 -6.53 -28.99 3.75
C LEU A 150 -5.85 -28.09 4.79
N LYS A 151 -6.45 -26.94 5.15
CA LYS A 151 -5.95 -26.08 6.22
C LYS A 151 -6.03 -26.75 7.59
N GLU A 152 -7.09 -27.50 7.89
CA GLU A 152 -7.19 -28.31 9.13
C GLU A 152 -6.14 -29.42 9.16
N VAL A 153 -5.96 -30.16 8.08
CA VAL A 153 -4.95 -31.24 8.00
C VAL A 153 -3.52 -30.67 8.06
N ILE A 154 -3.26 -29.51 7.45
CA ILE A 154 -1.96 -28.84 7.52
C ILE A 154 -1.74 -28.21 8.91
N ALA A 155 -2.77 -27.64 9.54
CA ALA A 155 -2.69 -27.10 10.90
C ALA A 155 -2.48 -28.18 11.96
N ASP A 156 -3.10 -29.35 11.80
CA ASP A 156 -2.88 -30.52 12.67
C ASP A 156 -1.50 -31.17 12.48
N THR A 157 -0.89 -31.03 11.29
CA THR A 157 0.39 -31.67 10.97
C THR A 157 1.59 -30.77 11.20
N SER A 158 1.41 -29.47 11.29
CA SER A 158 2.52 -28.54 11.47
C SER A 158 2.08 -27.18 12.06
N ASN A 159 2.70 -26.79 13.18
CA ASN A 159 2.91 -25.40 13.54
C ASN A 159 3.87 -24.69 12.53
N ALA A 160 4.01 -25.21 11.32
CA ALA A 160 4.93 -24.72 10.31
C ALA A 160 4.21 -23.68 9.44
N THR A 161 4.52 -22.40 9.67
CA THR A 161 3.96 -21.27 8.94
C THR A 161 4.61 -21.06 7.57
N SER A 162 5.75 -21.70 7.30
CA SER A 162 6.59 -21.54 6.12
C SER A 162 7.15 -22.89 5.65
N ILE A 163 7.44 -23.02 4.35
CA ILE A 163 8.19 -24.17 3.78
C ILE A 163 9.51 -24.34 4.53
N THR A 164 10.12 -23.24 4.95
CA THR A 164 11.35 -23.20 5.72
C THR A 164 11.18 -23.81 7.11
N ASP A 165 10.02 -23.69 7.75
CA ASP A 165 9.75 -24.31 9.07
C ASP A 165 9.64 -25.82 8.95
N VAL A 166 9.07 -26.33 7.85
CA VAL A 166 9.05 -27.77 7.56
C VAL A 166 10.47 -28.30 7.36
N VAL A 167 11.30 -27.60 6.60
CA VAL A 167 12.69 -27.95 6.37
C VAL A 167 13.49 -27.80 7.67
N LYS A 168 13.26 -26.75 8.46
CA LYS A 168 13.86 -26.58 9.80
C LYS A 168 13.55 -27.77 10.71
N SER A 169 12.32 -28.20 10.77
CA SER A 169 11.92 -29.33 11.62
C SER A 169 12.59 -30.66 11.23
N LEU A 170 12.87 -30.84 9.93
CA LEU A 170 13.56 -32.02 9.41
C LEU A 170 15.07 -32.00 9.70
N PHE A 171 15.70 -30.82 9.66
CA PHE A 171 17.17 -30.71 9.82
C PHE A 171 17.64 -30.36 11.24
N LEU A 172 16.80 -29.68 12.06
CA LEU A 172 17.17 -29.26 13.42
C LEU A 172 17.00 -30.36 14.47
N SER A 173 16.34 -31.47 14.14
CA SER A 173 16.13 -32.57 15.10
C SER A 173 17.41 -33.34 15.47
N GLU A 174 18.53 -33.16 14.77
CA GLU A 174 19.73 -34.01 14.96
C GLU A 174 21.02 -33.33 15.39
N SER A 175 21.12 -31.98 15.48
CA SER A 175 22.42 -31.35 15.78
C SER A 175 22.35 -30.01 16.50
N ALA A 176 22.67 -29.99 17.78
CA ALA A 176 22.72 -28.78 18.61
C ALA A 176 23.78 -27.71 18.19
N TYR A 177 24.78 -28.08 17.42
CA TYR A 177 25.87 -27.18 16.99
C TYR A 177 25.62 -26.46 15.65
N VAL A 178 24.77 -27.01 14.78
CA VAL A 178 24.51 -26.46 13.45
C VAL A 178 23.25 -25.58 13.45
N GLY A 179 22.43 -25.67 14.47
CA GLY A 179 21.14 -24.99 14.60
C GLY A 179 21.20 -23.46 14.43
N PRO A 180 22.08 -22.72 15.13
CA PRO A 180 22.14 -21.26 15.01
C PRO A 180 22.53 -20.80 13.59
N MET A 181 23.49 -21.45 12.96
CA MET A 181 23.95 -21.11 11.60
C MET A 181 22.87 -21.41 10.56
N LEU A 182 22.19 -22.54 10.66
CA LEU A 182 21.08 -22.90 9.78
C LEU A 182 19.90 -21.93 9.94
N ASN A 183 19.60 -21.46 11.15
CA ASN A 183 18.56 -20.46 11.36
C ASN A 183 18.85 -19.13 10.62
N TYR A 184 20.10 -18.67 10.60
CA TYR A 184 20.46 -17.47 9.80
C TYR A 184 20.23 -17.71 8.31
N VAL A 185 20.60 -18.89 7.80
CA VAL A 185 20.40 -19.24 6.38
C VAL A 185 18.90 -19.30 6.06
N PHE A 186 18.11 -19.95 6.89
CA PHE A 186 16.68 -20.05 6.68
C PHE A 186 15.99 -18.68 6.76
N ASN A 187 16.33 -17.86 7.74
CA ASN A 187 15.78 -16.50 7.84
C ASN A 187 16.18 -15.64 6.63
N ALA A 188 17.39 -15.80 6.10
CA ALA A 188 17.78 -15.12 4.87
C ALA A 188 16.98 -15.59 3.65
N VAL A 189 16.71 -16.89 3.53
CA VAL A 189 15.86 -17.45 2.45
C VAL A 189 14.44 -16.95 2.57
N ASP A 190 13.86 -16.94 3.78
CA ASP A 190 12.52 -16.40 4.04
C ASP A 190 12.44 -14.91 3.66
N SER A 191 13.44 -14.11 4.06
CA SER A 191 13.49 -12.68 3.71
C SER A 191 13.60 -12.44 2.20
N ILE A 192 14.40 -13.26 1.48
CA ILE A 192 14.49 -13.17 0.01
C ILE A 192 13.17 -13.54 -0.65
N TYR A 193 12.50 -14.56 -0.14
CA TYR A 193 11.20 -14.99 -0.64
C TYR A 193 10.13 -13.91 -0.42
N GLU A 194 10.05 -13.32 0.78
CA GLU A 194 9.14 -12.21 1.08
C GLU A 194 9.39 -11.00 0.18
N ILE A 195 10.66 -10.60 -0.01
CA ILE A 195 11.04 -9.50 -0.91
C ILE A 195 10.61 -9.82 -2.34
N ALA A 196 10.83 -11.04 -2.81
CA ALA A 196 10.48 -11.45 -4.17
C ALA A 196 8.96 -11.38 -4.41
N ILE A 197 8.14 -11.85 -3.45
CA ILE A 197 6.67 -11.78 -3.53
C ILE A 197 6.21 -10.32 -3.46
N ALA A 198 6.72 -9.54 -2.53
CA ALA A 198 6.35 -8.14 -2.36
C ALA A 198 6.76 -7.27 -3.55
N SER A 199 7.76 -7.70 -4.35
CA SER A 199 8.30 -6.90 -5.46
C SER A 199 7.48 -6.95 -6.75
N GLY A 200 6.44 -7.77 -6.83
CA GLY A 200 5.74 -8.05 -8.09
C GLY A 200 5.19 -6.81 -8.79
N ILE A 201 4.49 -5.93 -8.09
CA ILE A 201 3.92 -4.69 -8.64
C ILE A 201 5.02 -3.70 -9.02
N GLN A 202 6.05 -3.57 -8.19
CA GLN A 202 7.18 -2.67 -8.43
C GLN A 202 7.98 -3.08 -9.67
N ILE A 203 8.13 -4.39 -9.92
CA ILE A 203 8.74 -4.92 -11.14
C ILE A 203 7.95 -4.47 -12.38
N ILE A 204 6.61 -4.57 -12.34
CA ILE A 204 5.76 -4.15 -13.44
C ILE A 204 5.90 -2.65 -13.72
N ILE A 205 5.88 -1.82 -12.68
CA ILE A 205 5.99 -0.37 -12.79
C ILE A 205 7.36 0.00 -13.39
N PHE A 206 8.45 -0.57 -12.89
CA PHE A 206 9.78 -0.33 -13.46
C PHE A 206 9.92 -0.84 -14.89
N LEU A 207 9.39 -2.03 -15.17
CA LEU A 207 9.44 -2.61 -16.51
C LEU A 207 8.68 -1.75 -17.52
N SER A 208 7.50 -1.24 -17.16
CA SER A 208 6.74 -0.33 -18.00
C SER A 208 7.53 0.95 -18.32
N GLY A 209 8.17 1.53 -17.31
CA GLY A 209 9.00 2.72 -17.52
C GLY A 209 10.26 2.46 -18.34
N LEU A 210 10.93 1.33 -18.13
CA LEU A 210 12.09 0.96 -18.95
C LEU A 210 11.73 0.79 -20.44
N GLN A 211 10.50 0.34 -20.71
CA GLN A 211 10.00 0.18 -22.10
C GLN A 211 9.64 1.51 -22.77
N THR A 212 9.48 2.60 -22.04
CA THR A 212 9.22 3.93 -22.62
C THR A 212 10.49 4.63 -23.09
N ILE A 213 11.67 4.16 -22.69
CA ILE A 213 12.95 4.75 -23.11
C ILE A 213 13.18 4.40 -24.58
N SER A 214 13.39 5.43 -25.41
CA SER A 214 13.62 5.23 -26.85
C SER A 214 14.88 4.41 -27.12
N PRO A 215 14.82 3.36 -27.95
CA PRO A 215 16.00 2.58 -28.34
C PRO A 215 17.11 3.45 -28.95
N SER A 216 16.76 4.54 -29.65
CA SER A 216 17.71 5.46 -30.26
C SER A 216 18.68 6.10 -29.25
N MET A 217 18.26 6.28 -27.99
CA MET A 217 19.17 6.79 -26.94
C MET A 217 20.28 5.79 -26.61
N PHE A 218 19.95 4.52 -26.58
CA PHE A 218 20.93 3.44 -26.34
C PHE A 218 21.87 3.23 -27.54
N GLU A 219 21.33 3.39 -28.77
CA GLU A 219 22.11 3.33 -29.99
C GLU A 219 23.10 4.50 -30.10
N ALA A 220 22.66 5.72 -29.80
CA ALA A 220 23.54 6.89 -29.76
C ALA A 220 24.66 6.72 -28.73
N ALA A 221 24.33 6.29 -27.52
CA ALA A 221 25.33 6.03 -26.48
C ALA A 221 26.36 4.96 -26.92
N LYS A 222 25.90 3.93 -27.63
CA LYS A 222 26.77 2.88 -28.14
C LYS A 222 27.70 3.40 -29.26
N ILE A 223 27.20 4.29 -30.13
CA ILE A 223 28.02 4.93 -31.18
C ILE A 223 29.08 5.83 -30.56
N GLU A 224 28.76 6.53 -29.48
CA GLU A 224 29.70 7.36 -28.71
C GLU A 224 30.70 6.54 -27.86
N GLY A 225 30.60 5.20 -27.88
CA GLY A 225 31.50 4.30 -27.17
C GLY A 225 31.20 4.17 -25.67
N ALA A 226 30.01 4.56 -25.21
CA ALA A 226 29.61 4.40 -23.81
C ALA A 226 29.53 2.92 -23.42
N THR A 227 30.08 2.59 -22.25
CA THR A 227 29.97 1.27 -21.66
C THR A 227 28.54 1.02 -21.13
N ALA A 228 28.16 -0.24 -20.91
CA ALA A 228 26.89 -0.59 -20.30
C ALA A 228 26.70 0.05 -18.91
N TRP A 229 27.79 0.19 -18.16
CA TRP A 229 27.80 0.85 -16.85
C TRP A 229 27.51 2.35 -16.96
N GLU A 230 28.12 3.05 -17.92
CA GLU A 230 27.85 4.47 -18.15
C GLU A 230 26.43 4.70 -18.66
N THR A 231 25.95 3.86 -19.56
CA THR A 231 24.56 3.89 -20.07
C THR A 231 23.56 3.69 -18.95
N PHE A 232 23.84 2.76 -18.02
CA PHE A 232 23.00 2.54 -16.84
C PHE A 232 22.89 3.80 -15.97
N TRP A 233 24.02 4.40 -15.58
CA TRP A 233 24.02 5.54 -14.65
C TRP A 233 23.60 6.87 -15.28
N LYS A 234 23.92 7.08 -16.58
CA LYS A 234 23.68 8.35 -17.27
C LYS A 234 22.33 8.38 -18.03
N ILE A 235 21.80 7.24 -18.41
CA ILE A 235 20.56 7.17 -19.23
C ILE A 235 19.47 6.41 -18.44
N THR A 236 19.70 5.11 -18.13
CA THR A 236 18.64 4.25 -17.60
C THR A 236 18.14 4.74 -16.25
N LEU A 237 19.01 4.95 -15.28
CA LEU A 237 18.63 5.33 -13.92
C LEU A 237 17.97 6.72 -13.84
N PRO A 238 18.48 7.78 -14.51
CA PRO A 238 17.80 9.08 -14.53
C PRO A 238 16.42 9.03 -15.17
N MET A 239 16.25 8.31 -16.28
CA MET A 239 14.98 8.21 -17.00
C MET A 239 13.87 7.52 -16.19
N VAL A 240 14.22 6.55 -15.35
CA VAL A 240 13.25 5.86 -14.48
C VAL A 240 13.20 6.43 -13.05
N SER A 241 13.93 7.50 -12.77
CA SER A 241 14.02 8.06 -11.42
C SER A 241 12.68 8.51 -10.84
N SER A 242 11.76 8.99 -11.68
CA SER A 242 10.38 9.32 -11.28
C SER A 242 9.60 8.10 -10.78
N LEU A 243 9.86 6.92 -11.36
CA LEU A 243 9.22 5.67 -10.95
C LEU A 243 9.77 5.12 -9.65
N ILE A 244 11.01 5.48 -9.28
CA ILE A 244 11.56 5.16 -7.96
C ILE A 244 10.69 5.81 -6.87
N LEU A 245 10.30 7.07 -7.06
CA LEU A 245 9.41 7.76 -6.12
C LEU A 245 8.04 7.05 -6.02
N VAL A 246 7.42 6.75 -7.16
CA VAL A 246 6.12 6.06 -7.19
C VAL A 246 6.20 4.71 -6.50
N ASN A 247 7.20 3.90 -6.86
CA ASN A 247 7.41 2.58 -6.26
C ASN A 247 7.71 2.66 -4.77
N THR A 248 8.47 3.66 -4.32
CA THR A 248 8.77 3.83 -2.90
C THR A 248 7.52 4.17 -2.11
N ILE A 249 6.68 5.11 -2.60
CA ILE A 249 5.41 5.45 -1.95
C ILE A 249 4.49 4.22 -1.90
N TYR A 250 4.37 3.51 -3.03
CA TYR A 250 3.57 2.29 -3.09
C TYR A 250 4.06 1.24 -2.07
N SER A 251 5.37 0.99 -2.04
CA SER A 251 5.95 0.01 -1.12
C SER A 251 5.77 0.40 0.35
N ILE A 252 5.82 1.70 0.70
CA ILE A 252 5.53 2.16 2.05
C ILE A 252 4.08 1.85 2.41
N VAL A 253 3.12 2.22 1.55
CA VAL A 253 1.71 1.97 1.82
C VAL A 253 1.42 0.48 1.93
N ASP A 254 1.92 -0.32 0.98
CA ASP A 254 1.75 -1.77 0.95
C ASP A 254 2.31 -2.44 2.21
N PHE A 255 3.53 -2.06 2.61
CA PHE A 255 4.20 -2.58 3.81
C PHE A 255 3.36 -2.37 5.09
N PHE A 256 2.80 -1.19 5.26
CA PHE A 256 2.04 -0.85 6.48
C PHE A 256 0.60 -1.37 6.49
N VAL A 257 0.03 -1.72 5.33
CA VAL A 257 -1.36 -2.21 5.22
C VAL A 257 -1.43 -3.74 5.13
N ARG A 258 -0.29 -4.44 5.11
CA ARG A 258 -0.25 -5.91 5.07
C ARG A 258 -1.06 -6.54 6.21
N SER A 259 -1.65 -7.69 5.94
CA SER A 259 -2.49 -8.41 6.90
C SER A 259 -1.72 -9.02 8.07
N ASP A 260 -0.43 -9.25 7.90
CA ASP A 260 0.52 -9.80 8.87
C ASP A 260 1.24 -8.71 9.69
N ASN A 261 0.97 -7.42 9.45
CA ASN A 261 1.54 -6.31 10.19
C ASN A 261 1.08 -6.33 11.65
N GLU A 262 2.03 -6.41 12.60
CA GLU A 262 1.75 -6.56 14.03
C GLU A 262 0.94 -5.39 14.60
N VAL A 263 1.20 -4.15 14.14
CA VAL A 263 0.42 -2.98 14.56
C VAL A 263 -1.03 -3.09 14.09
N MET A 264 -1.26 -3.52 12.84
CA MET A 264 -2.61 -3.69 12.30
C MET A 264 -3.37 -4.82 13.00
N ILE A 265 -2.68 -5.91 13.37
CA ILE A 265 -3.26 -7.02 14.14
C ILE A 265 -3.66 -6.50 15.52
N HIS A 266 -2.77 -5.81 16.23
CA HIS A 266 -3.03 -5.26 17.55
C HIS A 266 -4.21 -4.24 17.56
N ILE A 267 -4.30 -3.38 16.54
CA ILE A 267 -5.44 -2.47 16.35
C ILE A 267 -6.76 -3.26 16.20
N LYS A 268 -6.75 -4.35 15.42
CA LYS A 268 -7.93 -5.20 15.23
C LYS A 268 -8.32 -5.95 16.50
N GLU A 269 -7.36 -6.46 17.25
CA GLU A 269 -7.59 -7.17 18.51
C GLU A 269 -8.13 -6.23 19.59
N THR A 270 -7.65 -5.00 19.65
CA THR A 270 -8.20 -3.95 20.53
C THR A 270 -9.63 -3.57 20.14
N MET A 271 -9.97 -3.61 18.85
CA MET A 271 -11.32 -3.36 18.36
C MET A 271 -12.26 -4.54 18.63
N THR A 272 -11.80 -5.76 18.36
CA THR A 272 -12.59 -7.00 18.44
C THR A 272 -11.66 -8.16 18.78
N PRO A 273 -11.73 -8.78 19.97
CA PRO A 273 -12.88 -8.93 20.87
C PRO A 273 -12.96 -7.93 22.04
N ALA A 274 -11.95 -7.08 22.26
CA ALA A 274 -11.91 -6.20 23.44
C ALA A 274 -12.99 -5.11 23.44
N LEU A 275 -13.61 -4.82 22.28
CA LEU A 275 -14.67 -3.81 22.07
C LEU A 275 -14.24 -2.36 22.44
N GLU A 276 -12.94 -2.09 22.45
CA GLU A 276 -12.37 -0.79 22.80
C GLU A 276 -12.23 0.13 21.57
N TYR A 277 -13.33 0.42 20.90
CA TYR A 277 -13.36 1.18 19.63
C TYR A 277 -12.68 2.54 19.71
N GLY A 278 -12.76 3.23 20.85
CA GLY A 278 -12.11 4.52 21.05
C GLY A 278 -10.59 4.43 21.01
N ARG A 279 -10.01 3.45 21.73
CA ARG A 279 -8.56 3.20 21.77
C ARG A 279 -8.05 2.67 20.44
N SER A 280 -8.73 1.67 19.85
CA SER A 280 -8.40 1.13 18.53
C SER A 280 -8.41 2.23 17.46
N SER A 281 -9.42 3.11 17.45
CA SER A 281 -9.47 4.26 16.53
C SER A 281 -8.31 5.24 16.77
N ALA A 282 -7.94 5.50 18.02
CA ALA A 282 -6.81 6.38 18.34
C ALA A 282 -5.46 5.77 17.90
N MET A 283 -5.28 4.45 18.05
CA MET A 283 -4.13 3.71 17.50
C MET A 283 -4.08 3.83 15.98
N ALA A 284 -5.19 3.57 15.30
CA ALA A 284 -5.28 3.64 13.84
C ALA A 284 -4.95 5.06 13.31
N TRP A 285 -5.45 6.11 13.94
CA TRP A 285 -5.16 7.48 13.56
C TRP A 285 -3.71 7.88 13.85
N THR A 286 -3.14 7.42 14.97
CA THR A 286 -1.72 7.64 15.29
C THR A 286 -0.84 6.96 14.24
N TYR A 287 -1.14 5.71 13.92
CA TYR A 287 -0.43 4.93 12.92
C TYR A 287 -0.52 5.58 11.54
N PHE A 288 -1.72 5.97 11.11
CA PHE A 288 -1.93 6.71 9.86
C PHE A 288 -1.13 8.02 9.79
N ALA A 289 -1.12 8.80 10.88
CA ALA A 289 -0.37 10.05 10.94
C ALA A 289 1.14 9.82 10.80
N ILE A 290 1.68 8.79 11.45
CA ILE A 290 3.10 8.41 11.33
C ILE A 290 3.44 8.02 9.89
N ILE A 291 2.63 7.17 9.25
CA ILE A 291 2.81 6.77 7.86
C ILE A 291 2.76 7.99 6.92
N ALA A 292 1.79 8.87 7.10
CA ALA A 292 1.66 10.08 6.29
C ALA A 292 2.88 11.00 6.42
N VAL A 293 3.44 11.15 7.62
CA VAL A 293 4.68 11.91 7.85
C VAL A 293 5.87 11.23 7.17
N ILE A 294 6.00 9.92 7.28
CA ILE A 294 7.07 9.16 6.61
C ILE A 294 7.00 9.33 5.10
N ILE A 295 5.82 9.13 4.51
CA ILE A 295 5.60 9.33 3.07
C ILE A 295 5.95 10.76 2.67
N GLY A 296 5.55 11.76 3.46
CA GLY A 296 5.87 13.17 3.22
C GLY A 296 7.37 13.43 3.21
N ILE A 297 8.10 12.92 4.20
CA ILE A 297 9.56 13.07 4.32
C ILE A 297 10.27 12.37 3.16
N VAL A 298 9.93 11.10 2.91
CA VAL A 298 10.55 10.29 1.85
C VAL A 298 10.28 10.90 0.48
N SER A 299 9.03 11.33 0.21
CA SER A 299 8.66 11.98 -1.03
C SER A 299 9.41 13.30 -1.24
N ALA A 300 9.52 14.14 -0.21
CA ALA A 300 10.26 15.39 -0.27
C ALA A 300 11.77 15.18 -0.50
N PHE A 301 12.33 14.09 0.05
CA PHE A 301 13.73 13.75 -0.14
C PHE A 301 14.01 13.21 -1.55
N ILE A 302 13.20 12.25 -2.02
CA ILE A 302 13.40 11.62 -3.33
C ILE A 302 13.04 12.60 -4.45
N SER A 303 11.95 13.37 -4.35
CA SER A 303 11.51 14.29 -5.41
C SER A 303 12.54 15.34 -5.78
N LYS A 304 13.41 15.76 -4.83
CA LYS A 304 14.53 16.67 -5.09
C LYS A 304 15.63 16.04 -5.97
N ARG A 305 15.66 14.72 -6.11
CA ARG A 305 16.66 13.96 -6.86
C ARG A 305 16.10 13.33 -8.14
N VAL A 306 14.80 13.46 -8.35
CA VAL A 306 14.10 12.94 -9.54
C VAL A 306 14.33 13.84 -10.72
N TYR A 307 14.71 13.28 -11.85
CA TYR A 307 14.77 13.94 -13.13
C TYR A 307 13.38 13.87 -13.78
N TYR A 308 12.75 15.03 -14.01
CA TYR A 308 11.54 15.14 -14.84
C TYR A 308 12.00 15.47 -16.25
N TYR A 309 11.64 14.64 -17.20
CA TYR A 309 11.85 14.88 -18.60
C TYR A 309 10.60 15.60 -19.14
N ASP A 310 10.73 16.90 -19.36
CA ASP A 310 9.71 17.71 -20.03
C ASP A 310 9.84 17.60 -21.55
#